data_54718fe9da754f2e90aa4fc035d6d69f
#
_entry.id   54718fe9da754f2e90aa4fc035d6d69f
#
_cell.length_a   1.000
_cell.length_b   1.000
_cell.length_c   1.000
_cell.angle_alpha   90.00
_cell.angle_beta   90.00
_cell.angle_gamma   90.00
#
_symmetry.space_group_name_H-M   'P 1'
#
loop_
_entity.id
_entity.type
_entity.pdbx_description
1 polymer ?
#
loop_
_entity_poly.entity_id
_entity_poly.type
_entity_poly.pdbx_seq_one_letter_code
_entity_poly.pdbx_strand_id
1 'polypeptide(L)'
;MKNEPQEAKSHIEPLSFSEELARAVINSLSAHIVILDQNGVILEYNRAWKAYSVNKGMPENVDFKGMNYLGICDTAEGEDALDARNVSTGIRKVINGKITEFLFDYPCHTEDSKHWYYMRAIRMSDTKPVRVIISHEEITALKLVEEALRESREELKEQKQSLEEANIALKVLIKHRENDKLELEKNVLTNVKVLVLPYVEKLKEVPLKPRNKTLVEIIENHLKDIISPLLQKFSNAQIILTPQEIKVVTLIKDGKSSKEIGDILNISETTVNFHRKNLRKKFGLKNRQMNLRSYLMSMTGG
;
A
#
# COMPACT_ATOMS: atom_id res chain seq x y z
N MET A 1 -55.34 -76.19 -16.88
CA MET A 1 -54.80 -75.05 -17.63
C MET A 1 -54.29 -74.08 -16.63
N LYS A 2 -52.96 -74.00 -16.51
CA LYS A 2 -52.27 -73.05 -15.58
C LYS A 2 -51.90 -71.82 -16.42
N ASN A 3 -52.43 -70.67 -16.08
CA ASN A 3 -51.98 -69.38 -16.62
C ASN A 3 -50.72 -68.95 -15.86
N GLU A 4 -49.61 -68.91 -16.54
CA GLU A 4 -48.38 -68.23 -16.09
C GLU A 4 -48.52 -66.72 -16.32
N PRO A 5 -48.08 -65.87 -15.38
CA PRO A 5 -48.06 -64.44 -15.57
C PRO A 5 -46.87 -64.08 -16.49
N GLN A 6 -47.13 -63.35 -17.58
CA GLN A 6 -46.13 -62.73 -18.41
C GLN A 6 -45.38 -61.66 -17.60
N GLU A 7 -44.09 -61.92 -17.35
CA GLU A 7 -43.13 -60.89 -16.91
C GLU A 7 -42.98 -59.83 -18.00
N ALA A 8 -43.41 -58.62 -17.69
CA ALA A 8 -43.12 -57.42 -18.53
C ALA A 8 -41.62 -57.11 -18.46
N LYS A 9 -40.85 -57.59 -19.43
CA LYS A 9 -39.49 -57.16 -19.64
C LYS A 9 -39.51 -55.70 -20.09
N SER A 10 -39.08 -54.79 -19.19
CA SER A 10 -38.79 -53.42 -19.56
C SER A 10 -37.66 -53.41 -20.58
N HIS A 11 -37.95 -53.12 -21.83
CA HIS A 11 -36.95 -52.89 -22.87
C HIS A 11 -36.29 -51.50 -22.56
N ILE A 12 -35.14 -51.52 -21.90
CA ILE A 12 -34.24 -50.35 -21.83
C ILE A 12 -33.52 -50.37 -23.20
N GLU A 13 -33.94 -49.46 -24.11
CA GLU A 13 -33.21 -49.26 -25.37
C GLU A 13 -31.77 -48.79 -25.02
N PRO A 14 -30.72 -49.32 -25.67
CA PRO A 14 -29.36 -48.89 -25.47
C PRO A 14 -29.23 -47.42 -25.92
N LEU A 15 -28.64 -46.58 -25.05
CA LEU A 15 -28.34 -45.18 -25.37
C LEU A 15 -27.50 -45.06 -26.64
N SER A 16 -27.75 -44.03 -27.44
CA SER A 16 -26.88 -43.74 -28.58
C SER A 16 -25.46 -43.39 -28.10
N PHE A 17 -24.44 -43.65 -28.91
CA PHE A 17 -23.03 -43.32 -28.58
C PHE A 17 -22.86 -41.85 -28.15
N SER A 18 -23.61 -40.93 -28.76
CA SER A 18 -23.62 -39.51 -28.39
C SER A 18 -24.19 -39.24 -27.01
N GLU A 19 -25.21 -39.96 -26.57
CA GLU A 19 -25.83 -39.83 -25.25
C GLU A 19 -24.93 -40.42 -24.16
N GLU A 20 -24.27 -41.56 -24.45
CA GLU A 20 -23.30 -42.17 -23.54
C GLU A 20 -22.10 -41.25 -23.33
N LEU A 21 -21.57 -40.63 -24.39
CA LEU A 21 -20.47 -39.67 -24.30
C LEU A 21 -20.87 -38.43 -23.55
N ALA A 22 -22.01 -37.83 -23.81
CA ALA A 22 -22.52 -36.64 -23.11
C ALA A 22 -22.68 -36.92 -21.60
N ARG A 23 -23.23 -38.07 -21.24
CA ARG A 23 -23.39 -38.51 -19.84
C ARG A 23 -22.02 -38.75 -19.17
N ALA A 24 -21.07 -39.34 -19.86
CA ALA A 24 -19.72 -39.55 -19.36
C ALA A 24 -19.02 -38.22 -19.08
N VAL A 25 -19.16 -37.23 -19.98
CA VAL A 25 -18.60 -35.88 -19.80
C VAL A 25 -19.17 -35.20 -18.56
N ILE A 26 -20.47 -35.11 -18.41
CA ILE A 26 -21.07 -34.42 -17.24
C ILE A 26 -20.77 -35.17 -15.94
N ASN A 27 -20.64 -36.50 -15.95
CA ASN A 27 -20.28 -37.31 -14.78
C ASN A 27 -18.80 -37.20 -14.38
N SER A 28 -17.93 -36.76 -15.28
CA SER A 28 -16.50 -36.52 -14.99
C SER A 28 -16.24 -35.18 -14.28
N LEU A 29 -17.24 -34.27 -14.25
CA LEU A 29 -17.12 -32.97 -13.62
C LEU A 29 -17.40 -33.07 -12.12
N SER A 30 -16.60 -32.32 -11.34
CA SER A 30 -16.77 -32.19 -9.89
C SER A 30 -17.95 -31.27 -9.50
N ALA A 31 -18.31 -30.33 -10.37
CA ALA A 31 -19.46 -29.46 -10.17
C ALA A 31 -20.75 -30.29 -10.08
N HIS A 32 -21.67 -29.91 -9.18
CA HIS A 32 -22.98 -30.54 -9.05
C HIS A 32 -23.89 -30.00 -10.17
N ILE A 33 -24.17 -30.82 -11.17
CA ILE A 33 -24.90 -30.39 -12.37
C ILE A 33 -26.30 -30.99 -12.37
N VAL A 34 -27.30 -30.12 -12.67
CA VAL A 34 -28.67 -30.49 -12.92
C VAL A 34 -29.19 -29.75 -14.16
N ILE A 35 -30.00 -30.42 -14.97
CA ILE A 35 -30.60 -29.87 -16.19
C ILE A 35 -32.12 -29.79 -15.95
N LEU A 36 -32.67 -28.60 -16.11
CA LEU A 36 -34.09 -28.33 -15.93
C LEU A 36 -34.80 -28.11 -17.27
N ASP A 37 -36.07 -28.47 -17.31
CA ASP A 37 -36.99 -28.02 -18.35
C ASP A 37 -37.49 -26.59 -18.14
N GLN A 38 -38.38 -26.14 -19.01
CA GLN A 38 -39.02 -24.83 -18.98
C GLN A 38 -39.93 -24.60 -17.76
N ASN A 39 -40.33 -25.64 -17.04
CA ASN A 39 -41.16 -25.61 -15.84
C ASN A 39 -40.36 -25.74 -14.55
N GLY A 40 -39.03 -25.91 -14.67
CA GLY A 40 -38.13 -26.15 -13.53
C GLY A 40 -38.08 -27.58 -13.07
N VAL A 41 -38.53 -28.54 -13.89
CA VAL A 41 -38.50 -29.96 -13.60
C VAL A 41 -37.11 -30.53 -13.99
N ILE A 42 -36.53 -31.35 -13.14
CA ILE A 42 -35.23 -31.98 -13.35
C ILE A 42 -35.35 -33.05 -14.45
N LEU A 43 -34.62 -32.83 -15.54
CA LEU A 43 -34.53 -33.76 -16.67
C LEU A 43 -33.35 -34.74 -16.49
N GLU A 44 -32.21 -34.20 -16.06
CA GLU A 44 -30.99 -34.97 -15.90
C GLU A 44 -30.12 -34.36 -14.77
N TYR A 45 -29.25 -35.18 -14.16
CA TYR A 45 -28.30 -34.73 -13.15
C TYR A 45 -27.03 -35.61 -13.26
N ASN A 46 -25.88 -35.07 -12.76
CA ASN A 46 -24.64 -35.81 -12.79
C ASN A 46 -24.39 -36.60 -11.49
N ARG A 47 -23.36 -37.44 -11.49
CA ARG A 47 -22.95 -38.24 -10.34
C ARG A 47 -22.60 -37.35 -9.10
N ALA A 48 -21.95 -36.20 -9.32
CA ALA A 48 -21.57 -35.29 -8.24
C ALA A 48 -22.79 -34.68 -7.55
N TRP A 49 -23.83 -34.30 -8.30
CA TRP A 49 -25.12 -33.86 -7.73
C TRP A 49 -25.75 -34.92 -6.84
N LYS A 50 -25.79 -36.20 -7.32
CA LYS A 50 -26.35 -37.30 -6.55
C LYS A 50 -25.57 -37.54 -5.26
N ALA A 51 -24.25 -37.60 -5.34
CA ALA A 51 -23.38 -37.83 -4.19
C ALA A 51 -23.57 -36.69 -3.13
N TYR A 52 -23.61 -35.43 -3.57
CA TYR A 52 -23.86 -34.29 -2.70
C TYR A 52 -25.22 -34.40 -2.00
N SER A 53 -26.27 -34.72 -2.74
CA SER A 53 -27.62 -34.86 -2.18
C SER A 53 -27.73 -36.00 -1.12
N VAL A 54 -27.05 -37.11 -1.37
CA VAL A 54 -26.97 -38.22 -0.40
C VAL A 54 -26.20 -37.78 0.85
N ASN A 55 -25.12 -37.05 0.72
CA ASN A 55 -24.35 -36.51 1.85
C ASN A 55 -25.15 -35.47 2.67
N LYS A 56 -26.15 -34.84 2.06
CA LYS A 56 -27.10 -33.95 2.73
C LYS A 56 -28.35 -34.65 3.30
N GLY A 57 -28.32 -35.97 3.39
CA GLY A 57 -29.36 -36.79 4.05
C GLY A 57 -30.44 -37.31 3.12
N MET A 58 -30.34 -37.14 1.81
CA MET A 58 -31.27 -37.76 0.88
C MET A 58 -30.98 -39.27 0.76
N PRO A 59 -32.01 -40.13 0.67
CA PRO A 59 -31.81 -41.56 0.48
C PRO A 59 -31.01 -41.88 -0.81
N GLU A 60 -30.13 -42.88 -0.76
CA GLU A 60 -29.27 -43.24 -1.89
C GLU A 60 -30.03 -43.71 -3.15
N ASN A 61 -31.24 -44.28 -2.94
CA ASN A 61 -32.10 -44.79 -4.02
C ASN A 61 -33.02 -43.74 -4.65
N VAL A 62 -32.90 -42.48 -4.25
CA VAL A 62 -33.73 -41.38 -4.83
C VAL A 62 -33.31 -41.12 -6.28
N ASP A 63 -34.29 -41.12 -7.19
CA ASP A 63 -34.15 -40.55 -8.51
C ASP A 63 -34.72 -39.13 -8.52
N PHE A 64 -33.87 -38.17 -8.82
CA PHE A 64 -34.27 -36.73 -8.83
C PHE A 64 -34.99 -36.33 -10.13
N LYS A 65 -34.99 -37.18 -11.16
CA LYS A 65 -35.70 -36.93 -12.42
C LYS A 65 -37.20 -36.76 -12.15
N GLY A 66 -37.79 -35.76 -12.76
CA GLY A 66 -39.21 -35.44 -12.57
C GLY A 66 -39.54 -34.60 -11.34
N MET A 67 -38.59 -34.35 -10.42
CA MET A 67 -38.79 -33.46 -9.30
C MET A 67 -38.76 -31.99 -9.78
N ASN A 68 -39.57 -31.16 -9.19
CA ASN A 68 -39.57 -29.72 -9.50
C ASN A 68 -38.56 -29.00 -8.63
N TYR A 69 -37.40 -28.64 -9.19
CA TYR A 69 -36.32 -27.92 -8.53
C TYR A 69 -36.79 -26.54 -8.04
N LEU A 70 -37.50 -25.80 -8.87
CA LEU A 70 -37.99 -24.47 -8.52
C LEU A 70 -39.06 -24.53 -7.40
N GLY A 71 -39.89 -25.57 -7.40
CA GLY A 71 -40.81 -25.81 -6.33
C GLY A 71 -40.17 -26.05 -4.98
N ILE A 72 -39.06 -26.81 -4.96
CA ILE A 72 -38.23 -27.02 -3.75
C ILE A 72 -37.68 -25.69 -3.24
N CYS A 73 -37.10 -24.86 -4.16
CA CYS A 73 -36.58 -23.57 -3.77
C CYS A 73 -37.65 -22.59 -3.25
N ASP A 74 -38.86 -22.64 -3.82
CA ASP A 74 -39.96 -21.75 -3.44
C ASP A 74 -40.56 -22.11 -2.07
N THR A 75 -40.50 -23.40 -1.68
CA THR A 75 -41.00 -23.92 -0.42
C THR A 75 -39.94 -24.07 0.67
N ALA A 76 -38.72 -23.63 0.40
CA ALA A 76 -37.63 -23.66 1.36
C ALA A 76 -37.96 -22.76 2.58
N GLU A 77 -37.71 -23.30 3.79
CA GLU A 77 -37.91 -22.64 5.07
C GLU A 77 -36.57 -22.50 5.82
N GLY A 78 -36.51 -21.66 6.85
CA GLY A 78 -35.33 -21.44 7.66
C GLY A 78 -34.40 -20.34 7.10
N GLU A 79 -33.13 -20.40 7.51
CA GLU A 79 -32.14 -19.37 7.22
C GLU A 79 -31.86 -19.24 5.72
N ASP A 80 -31.90 -20.35 4.98
CA ASP A 80 -31.59 -20.39 3.53
C ASP A 80 -32.83 -20.02 2.65
N ALA A 81 -34.00 -19.76 3.23
CA ALA A 81 -35.21 -19.52 2.47
C ALA A 81 -35.14 -18.30 1.54
N LEU A 82 -34.43 -17.26 1.95
CA LEU A 82 -34.24 -16.05 1.12
C LEU A 82 -33.38 -16.35 -0.09
N ASP A 83 -32.28 -17.06 0.10
CA ASP A 83 -31.35 -17.43 -0.96
C ASP A 83 -32.00 -18.40 -1.96
N ALA A 84 -32.76 -19.39 -1.46
CA ALA A 84 -33.54 -20.28 -2.30
C ALA A 84 -34.53 -19.54 -3.20
N ARG A 85 -35.26 -18.53 -2.67
CA ARG A 85 -36.17 -17.70 -3.46
C ARG A 85 -35.46 -16.82 -4.48
N ASN A 86 -34.27 -16.28 -4.12
CA ASN A 86 -33.43 -15.53 -5.05
C ASN A 86 -33.00 -16.42 -6.22
N VAL A 87 -32.56 -17.64 -5.91
CA VAL A 87 -32.17 -18.69 -6.88
C VAL A 87 -33.34 -19.00 -7.81
N SER A 88 -34.52 -19.35 -7.26
CA SER A 88 -35.68 -19.67 -8.10
C SER A 88 -36.10 -18.52 -9.01
N THR A 89 -36.06 -17.29 -8.50
CA THR A 89 -36.36 -16.07 -9.27
C THR A 89 -35.32 -15.86 -10.38
N GLY A 90 -34.04 -16.03 -10.11
CA GLY A 90 -32.94 -15.92 -11.07
C GLY A 90 -33.07 -16.96 -12.21
N ILE A 91 -33.31 -18.22 -11.85
CA ILE A 91 -33.50 -19.31 -12.82
C ILE A 91 -34.69 -19.02 -13.74
N ARG A 92 -35.82 -18.55 -13.18
CA ARG A 92 -37.00 -18.16 -13.98
C ARG A 92 -36.69 -17.06 -14.99
N LYS A 93 -35.82 -16.10 -14.66
CA LYS A 93 -35.37 -15.07 -15.60
C LYS A 93 -34.58 -15.67 -16.76
N VAL A 94 -33.74 -16.68 -16.48
CA VAL A 94 -32.99 -17.42 -17.50
C VAL A 94 -33.93 -18.25 -18.38
N ILE A 95 -34.87 -19.01 -17.80
CA ILE A 95 -35.87 -19.80 -18.54
C ILE A 95 -36.67 -18.90 -19.49
N ASN A 96 -37.10 -17.74 -19.03
CA ASN A 96 -37.90 -16.78 -19.80
C ASN A 96 -37.07 -15.95 -20.80
N GLY A 97 -35.75 -16.15 -20.87
CA GLY A 97 -34.84 -15.46 -21.77
C GLY A 97 -34.66 -13.96 -21.46
N LYS A 98 -34.99 -13.55 -20.21
CA LYS A 98 -34.76 -12.16 -19.74
C LYS A 98 -33.30 -11.88 -19.48
N ILE A 99 -32.52 -12.91 -19.09
CA ILE A 99 -31.08 -12.91 -18.92
C ILE A 99 -30.49 -14.18 -19.54
N THR A 100 -29.27 -14.13 -20.00
CA THR A 100 -28.57 -15.28 -20.62
C THR A 100 -28.05 -16.25 -19.58
N GLU A 101 -27.62 -15.73 -18.45
CA GLU A 101 -27.11 -16.50 -17.31
C GLU A 101 -27.48 -15.84 -15.99
N PHE A 102 -27.51 -16.62 -14.94
CA PHE A 102 -27.67 -16.16 -13.55
C PHE A 102 -26.56 -16.77 -12.70
N LEU A 103 -25.88 -15.92 -11.93
CA LEU A 103 -24.77 -16.25 -11.07
C LEU A 103 -25.15 -15.91 -9.62
N PHE A 104 -24.86 -16.81 -8.71
CA PHE A 104 -25.17 -16.59 -7.30
C PHE A 104 -24.21 -17.39 -6.40
N ASP A 105 -23.56 -16.73 -5.46
CA ASP A 105 -22.76 -17.39 -4.44
C ASP A 105 -23.54 -17.36 -3.11
N TYR A 106 -23.51 -18.50 -2.40
CA TYR A 106 -24.27 -18.67 -1.18
C TYR A 106 -23.49 -19.54 -0.17
N PRO A 107 -23.65 -19.23 1.13
CA PRO A 107 -23.13 -20.08 2.19
C PRO A 107 -24.01 -21.33 2.32
N CYS A 108 -23.40 -22.44 2.62
CA CYS A 108 -24.09 -23.69 2.96
C CYS A 108 -23.34 -24.36 4.11
N HIS A 109 -23.45 -23.74 5.30
CA HIS A 109 -22.72 -24.17 6.48
C HIS A 109 -23.36 -25.42 7.08
N THR A 110 -22.52 -26.25 7.72
CA THR A 110 -22.95 -27.32 8.63
C THR A 110 -22.55 -26.93 10.04
N GLU A 111 -23.01 -27.69 11.05
CA GLU A 111 -22.62 -27.43 12.45
C GLU A 111 -21.08 -27.44 12.63
N ASP A 112 -20.37 -28.30 11.87
CA ASP A 112 -18.93 -28.53 12.02
C ASP A 112 -18.05 -27.82 10.97
N SER A 113 -18.63 -27.26 9.89
CA SER A 113 -17.83 -26.71 8.78
C SER A 113 -18.56 -25.63 8.00
N LYS A 114 -17.73 -24.66 7.56
CA LYS A 114 -18.19 -23.58 6.68
C LYS A 114 -17.96 -23.98 5.24
N HIS A 115 -18.99 -23.92 4.41
CA HIS A 115 -18.93 -24.17 2.99
C HIS A 115 -19.55 -22.99 2.24
N TRP A 116 -19.00 -22.69 1.07
CA TRP A 116 -19.54 -21.73 0.11
C TRP A 116 -19.64 -22.38 -1.26
N TYR A 117 -20.75 -22.13 -1.90
CA TYR A 117 -21.02 -22.61 -3.25
C TYR A 117 -21.25 -21.46 -4.20
N TYR A 118 -20.76 -21.63 -5.43
CA TYR A 118 -21.02 -20.74 -6.54
C TYR A 118 -21.97 -21.46 -7.49
N MET A 119 -23.14 -20.87 -7.68
CA MET A 119 -24.15 -21.38 -8.58
C MET A 119 -24.16 -20.60 -9.88
N ARG A 120 -24.25 -21.34 -10.98
CA ARG A 120 -24.42 -20.77 -12.32
C ARG A 120 -25.60 -21.45 -13.02
N ALA A 121 -26.57 -20.66 -13.49
CA ALA A 121 -27.67 -21.16 -14.32
C ALA A 121 -27.57 -20.56 -15.73
N ILE A 122 -27.51 -21.40 -16.75
CA ILE A 122 -27.36 -20.99 -18.16
C ILE A 122 -28.45 -21.65 -19.01
N ARG A 123 -29.06 -20.84 -19.89
CA ARG A 123 -29.97 -21.36 -20.90
C ARG A 123 -29.16 -22.06 -22.00
N MET A 124 -29.54 -23.32 -22.33
CA MET A 124 -28.96 -24.03 -23.44
C MET A 124 -29.42 -23.39 -24.75
N SER A 125 -28.44 -23.02 -25.59
CA SER A 125 -28.71 -22.50 -26.93
C SER A 125 -29.37 -23.57 -27.79
N ASP A 126 -30.26 -23.11 -28.66
CA ASP A 126 -30.84 -23.92 -29.76
C ASP A 126 -31.64 -25.20 -29.35
N THR A 127 -32.01 -25.29 -28.05
CA THR A 127 -32.90 -26.41 -27.61
C THR A 127 -34.37 -25.98 -27.61
N LYS A 128 -35.20 -26.81 -28.21
CA LYS A 128 -36.66 -26.74 -28.10
C LYS A 128 -37.16 -28.10 -27.64
N PRO A 129 -37.83 -28.24 -26.49
CA PRO A 129 -38.19 -27.19 -25.53
C PRO A 129 -36.96 -26.58 -24.83
N VAL A 130 -37.15 -25.39 -24.18
CA VAL A 130 -36.14 -24.68 -23.42
C VAL A 130 -35.56 -25.55 -22.33
N ARG A 131 -34.25 -25.57 -22.23
CA ARG A 131 -33.51 -26.25 -21.15
C ARG A 131 -32.53 -25.29 -20.47
N VAL A 132 -32.33 -25.46 -19.18
CA VAL A 132 -31.38 -24.68 -18.38
C VAL A 132 -30.45 -25.64 -17.66
N ILE A 133 -29.16 -25.41 -17.79
CA ILE A 133 -28.13 -26.11 -17.01
C ILE A 133 -27.87 -25.30 -15.76
N ILE A 134 -27.89 -25.95 -14.62
CA ILE A 134 -27.46 -25.39 -13.34
C ILE A 134 -26.23 -26.15 -12.89
N SER A 135 -25.17 -25.43 -12.52
CA SER A 135 -23.99 -25.98 -11.88
C SER A 135 -23.76 -25.32 -10.53
N HIS A 136 -23.36 -26.11 -9.54
CA HIS A 136 -22.89 -25.63 -8.25
C HIS A 136 -21.46 -26.11 -8.05
N GLU A 137 -20.57 -25.18 -7.78
CA GLU A 137 -19.15 -25.44 -7.51
C GLU A 137 -18.83 -25.01 -6.08
N GLU A 138 -18.10 -25.82 -5.35
CA GLU A 138 -17.62 -25.47 -4.03
C GLU A 138 -16.45 -24.48 -4.15
N ILE A 139 -16.62 -23.30 -3.54
CA ILE A 139 -15.65 -22.20 -3.55
C ILE A 139 -15.10 -21.90 -2.15
N THR A 140 -15.23 -22.82 -1.21
CA THR A 140 -14.82 -22.66 0.19
C THR A 140 -13.36 -22.26 0.30
N ALA A 141 -12.46 -22.97 -0.38
CA ALA A 141 -11.03 -22.65 -0.37
C ALA A 141 -10.75 -21.24 -0.89
N LEU A 142 -11.45 -20.79 -1.94
CA LEU A 142 -11.32 -19.44 -2.48
C LEU A 142 -11.76 -18.39 -1.46
N LYS A 143 -12.92 -18.57 -0.81
CA LYS A 143 -13.44 -17.63 0.20
C LYS A 143 -12.53 -17.52 1.41
N LEU A 144 -11.97 -18.64 1.90
CA LEU A 144 -11.02 -18.64 3.00
C LEU A 144 -9.72 -17.88 2.66
N VAL A 145 -9.22 -18.08 1.43
CA VAL A 145 -8.03 -17.35 0.96
C VAL A 145 -8.32 -15.84 0.80
N GLU A 146 -9.49 -15.48 0.27
CA GLU A 146 -9.90 -14.06 0.17
C GLU A 146 -9.99 -13.40 1.55
N GLU A 147 -10.54 -14.08 2.55
CA GLU A 147 -10.65 -13.58 3.92
C GLU A 147 -9.27 -13.40 4.56
N ALA A 148 -8.42 -14.43 4.48
CA ALA A 148 -7.05 -14.35 4.98
C ALA A 148 -6.22 -13.24 4.31
N LEU A 149 -6.41 -13.06 2.98
CA LEU A 149 -5.74 -11.99 2.24
C LEU A 149 -6.25 -10.61 2.68
N ARG A 150 -7.54 -10.46 2.95
CA ARG A 150 -8.12 -9.22 3.46
C ARG A 150 -7.55 -8.86 4.83
N GLU A 151 -7.53 -9.82 5.77
CA GLU A 151 -6.97 -9.65 7.11
C GLU A 151 -5.48 -9.25 7.04
N SER A 152 -4.70 -9.95 6.23
CA SER A 152 -3.27 -9.64 6.05
C SER A 152 -3.04 -8.25 5.45
N ARG A 153 -3.91 -7.79 4.54
CA ARG A 153 -3.82 -6.43 3.98
C ARG A 153 -4.14 -5.35 5.02
N GLU A 154 -5.12 -5.59 5.88
CA GLU A 154 -5.46 -4.65 6.96
C GLU A 154 -4.32 -4.55 7.96
N GLU A 155 -3.73 -5.67 8.38
CA GLU A 155 -2.58 -5.70 9.26
C GLU A 155 -1.35 -4.97 8.67
N LEU A 156 -1.04 -5.25 7.40
CA LEU A 156 0.05 -4.56 6.70
C LEU A 156 -0.16 -3.04 6.61
N LYS A 157 -1.41 -2.60 6.45
CA LYS A 157 -1.75 -1.18 6.40
C LYS A 157 -1.49 -0.50 7.74
N GLU A 158 -1.88 -1.14 8.85
CA GLU A 158 -1.65 -0.65 10.20
C GLU A 158 -0.15 -0.59 10.53
N GLN A 159 0.59 -1.66 10.21
CA GLN A 159 2.05 -1.69 10.40
C GLN A 159 2.75 -0.60 9.60
N LYS A 160 2.35 -0.38 8.35
CA LYS A 160 2.90 0.68 7.49
C LYS A 160 2.66 2.06 8.11
N GLN A 161 1.46 2.33 8.58
CA GLN A 161 1.12 3.61 9.20
C GLN A 161 1.96 3.84 10.47
N SER A 162 2.05 2.85 11.36
CA SER A 162 2.87 2.92 12.57
C SER A 162 4.35 3.17 12.25
N LEU A 163 4.88 2.50 11.23
CA LEU A 163 6.26 2.70 10.78
C LEU A 163 6.48 4.12 10.21
N GLU A 164 5.55 4.66 9.45
CA GLU A 164 5.63 6.03 8.93
C GLU A 164 5.63 7.06 10.07
N GLU A 165 4.76 6.90 11.07
CA GLU A 165 4.72 7.76 12.25
C GLU A 165 6.03 7.71 13.05
N ALA A 166 6.57 6.50 13.28
CA ALA A 166 7.86 6.31 13.95
C ALA A 166 9.01 6.97 13.17
N ASN A 167 9.02 6.85 11.83
CA ASN A 167 10.02 7.49 10.97
C ASN A 167 9.96 9.02 11.06
N ILE A 168 8.75 9.60 11.07
CA ILE A 168 8.58 11.04 11.21
C ILE A 168 9.11 11.50 12.57
N ALA A 169 8.73 10.82 13.66
CA ALA A 169 9.21 11.13 14.99
C ALA A 169 10.74 11.04 15.10
N LEU A 170 11.33 9.98 14.53
CA LEU A 170 12.78 9.81 14.51
C LEU A 170 13.50 10.93 13.75
N LYS A 171 12.99 11.34 12.58
CA LYS A 171 13.54 12.47 11.81
C LYS A 171 13.52 13.78 12.60
N VAL A 172 12.43 14.04 13.34
CA VAL A 172 12.33 15.23 14.21
C VAL A 172 13.36 15.18 15.32
N LEU A 173 13.52 14.02 15.98
CA LEU A 173 14.50 13.85 17.06
C LEU A 173 15.96 14.01 16.57
N ILE A 174 16.27 13.44 15.40
CA ILE A 174 17.61 13.60 14.79
C ILE A 174 17.89 15.08 14.52
N LYS A 175 16.95 15.79 13.91
CA LYS A 175 17.08 17.23 13.63
C LYS A 175 17.24 18.07 14.90
N HIS A 176 16.50 17.73 15.94
CA HIS A 176 16.63 18.41 17.24
C HIS A 176 18.00 18.19 17.84
N ARG A 177 18.49 16.95 17.86
CA ARG A 177 19.82 16.59 18.35
C ARG A 177 20.95 17.27 17.57
N GLU A 178 20.80 17.43 16.26
CA GLU A 178 21.78 18.16 15.44
C GLU A 178 21.81 19.64 15.81
N ASN A 179 20.66 20.27 16.04
CA ASN A 179 20.58 21.66 16.48
C ASN A 179 21.19 21.87 17.89
N ASP A 180 20.84 21.00 18.84
CA ASP A 180 21.41 21.05 20.20
C ASP A 180 22.92 20.91 20.19
N LYS A 181 23.43 20.00 19.34
CA LYS A 181 24.88 19.82 19.15
C LYS A 181 25.55 21.09 18.60
N LEU A 182 24.95 21.73 17.60
CA LEU A 182 25.47 22.97 17.03
C LEU A 182 25.44 24.12 18.05
N GLU A 183 24.40 24.21 18.86
CA GLU A 183 24.29 25.23 19.91
C GLU A 183 25.34 25.01 20.99
N LEU A 184 25.55 23.78 21.43
CA LEU A 184 26.59 23.42 22.40
C LEU A 184 27.99 23.77 21.86
N GLU A 185 28.31 23.38 20.62
CA GLU A 185 29.58 23.69 19.97
C GLU A 185 29.81 25.21 19.87
N LYS A 186 28.78 25.99 19.54
CA LYS A 186 28.82 27.45 19.48
C LYS A 186 29.04 28.09 20.87
N ASN A 187 28.39 27.55 21.89
CA ASN A 187 28.56 28.02 23.28
C ASN A 187 29.98 27.73 23.78
N VAL A 188 30.52 26.54 23.53
CA VAL A 188 31.91 26.20 23.88
C VAL A 188 32.89 27.17 23.20
N LEU A 189 32.74 27.39 21.89
CA LEU A 189 33.58 28.29 21.12
C LEU A 189 33.54 29.74 21.68
N THR A 190 32.32 30.22 21.97
CA THR A 190 32.13 31.60 22.51
C THR A 190 32.75 31.73 23.90
N ASN A 191 32.53 30.75 24.79
CA ASN A 191 33.05 30.81 26.16
C ASN A 191 34.59 30.76 26.16
N VAL A 192 35.21 29.91 25.38
CA VAL A 192 36.68 29.86 25.30
C VAL A 192 37.22 31.17 24.69
N LYS A 193 36.64 31.62 23.56
CA LYS A 193 37.16 32.77 22.82
C LYS A 193 36.93 34.10 23.51
N VAL A 194 35.80 34.27 24.21
CA VAL A 194 35.39 35.54 24.78
C VAL A 194 35.71 35.62 26.28
N LEU A 195 35.57 34.50 27.00
CA LEU A 195 35.70 34.52 28.45
C LEU A 195 37.06 34.03 28.94
N VAL A 196 37.77 33.14 28.22
CA VAL A 196 39.02 32.53 28.72
C VAL A 196 40.25 33.09 28.02
N LEU A 197 40.33 33.08 26.70
CA LEU A 197 41.52 33.51 25.95
C LEU A 197 41.99 34.94 26.31
N PRO A 198 41.14 35.95 26.48
CA PRO A 198 41.58 37.29 26.82
C PRO A 198 42.30 37.40 28.14
N TYR A 199 41.97 36.51 29.12
CA TYR A 199 42.70 36.45 30.40
C TYR A 199 44.03 35.73 30.27
N VAL A 200 44.09 34.71 29.43
CA VAL A 200 45.38 34.04 29.10
C VAL A 200 46.31 35.01 28.40
N GLU A 201 45.83 35.86 27.48
CA GLU A 201 46.59 36.89 26.81
C GLU A 201 47.12 37.94 27.83
N LYS A 202 46.23 38.43 28.71
CA LYS A 202 46.65 39.35 29.77
C LYS A 202 47.67 38.78 30.72
N LEU A 203 47.62 37.50 31.04
CA LEU A 203 48.62 36.82 31.86
C LEU A 203 50.02 36.82 31.22
N LYS A 204 50.09 36.79 29.85
CA LYS A 204 51.37 36.85 29.13
C LYS A 204 52.03 38.22 29.18
N GLU A 205 51.24 39.30 29.42
CA GLU A 205 51.73 40.67 29.54
C GLU A 205 52.39 40.92 30.90
N VAL A 206 52.12 40.10 31.90
CA VAL A 206 52.69 40.25 33.25
C VAL A 206 54.07 39.58 33.34
N PRO A 207 55.05 40.17 34.07
CA PRO A 207 56.36 39.55 34.26
C PRO A 207 56.23 38.19 35.02
N LEU A 208 56.33 37.09 34.29
CA LEU A 208 56.23 35.73 34.87
C LEU A 208 57.61 35.10 34.98
N LYS A 209 57.75 34.23 36.04
CA LYS A 209 58.90 33.34 36.12
C LYS A 209 58.91 32.39 34.89
N PRO A 210 60.13 31.97 34.37
CA PRO A 210 60.21 31.15 33.13
C PRO A 210 59.25 29.93 33.13
N ARG A 211 59.15 29.20 34.24
CA ARG A 211 58.29 28.04 34.38
C ARG A 211 56.78 28.41 34.21
N ASN A 212 56.35 29.54 34.77
CA ASN A 212 54.95 29.98 34.69
C ASN A 212 54.63 30.48 33.26
N LYS A 213 55.57 31.06 32.55
CA LYS A 213 55.42 31.47 31.17
C LYS A 213 55.14 30.27 30.28
N THR A 214 55.93 29.18 30.42
CA THR A 214 55.75 27.94 29.68
C THR A 214 54.35 27.30 29.98
N LEU A 215 53.89 27.34 31.23
CA LEU A 215 52.56 26.84 31.57
C LEU A 215 51.43 27.61 30.89
N VAL A 216 51.54 28.94 30.85
CA VAL A 216 50.53 29.81 30.15
C VAL A 216 50.51 29.53 28.65
N GLU A 217 51.70 29.32 28.02
CA GLU A 217 51.81 28.95 26.63
C GLU A 217 51.17 27.57 26.32
N ILE A 218 51.37 26.59 27.21
CA ILE A 218 50.73 25.27 27.08
C ILE A 218 49.21 25.36 27.21
N ILE A 219 48.71 26.14 28.18
CA ILE A 219 47.24 26.36 28.32
C ILE A 219 46.65 27.04 27.11
N GLU A 220 47.31 28.05 26.57
CA GLU A 220 46.84 28.71 25.34
C GLU A 220 46.76 27.77 24.17
N ASN A 221 47.82 26.93 23.98
CA ASN A 221 47.82 25.97 22.89
C ASN A 221 46.72 24.92 23.04
N HIS A 222 46.50 24.38 24.22
CA HIS A 222 45.41 23.44 24.46
C HIS A 222 44.05 24.06 24.23
N LEU A 223 43.81 25.33 24.63
CA LEU A 223 42.56 26.04 24.33
C LEU A 223 42.39 26.25 22.85
N LYS A 224 43.44 26.60 22.09
CA LYS A 224 43.42 26.71 20.64
C LYS A 224 43.14 25.35 19.98
N ASP A 225 43.69 24.28 20.47
CA ASP A 225 43.44 22.92 19.97
C ASP A 225 41.98 22.49 20.19
N ILE A 226 41.38 22.83 21.32
CA ILE A 226 39.94 22.59 21.58
C ILE A 226 39.03 23.34 20.61
N ILE A 227 39.35 24.62 20.32
CA ILE A 227 38.47 25.45 19.49
C ILE A 227 38.77 25.37 17.99
N SER A 228 39.99 24.94 17.58
CA SER A 228 40.40 24.86 16.18
C SER A 228 39.46 24.02 15.29
N PRO A 229 39.04 22.79 15.68
CA PRO A 229 38.09 21.99 14.92
C PRO A 229 36.73 22.68 14.80
N LEU A 230 36.29 23.36 15.87
CA LEU A 230 35.02 24.10 15.88
C LEU A 230 35.09 25.30 14.95
N LEU A 231 36.22 26.04 14.98
CA LEU A 231 36.44 27.17 14.07
C LEU A 231 36.44 26.73 12.61
N GLN A 232 37.07 25.62 12.25
CA GLN A 232 37.05 25.08 10.91
C GLN A 232 35.62 24.69 10.47
N LYS A 233 34.89 24.02 11.35
CA LYS A 233 33.51 23.62 11.08
C LYS A 233 32.60 24.83 10.85
N PHE A 234 32.69 25.86 11.69
CA PHE A 234 31.89 27.07 11.56
C PHE A 234 32.37 27.96 10.39
N SER A 235 33.64 27.98 10.04
CA SER A 235 34.13 28.70 8.86
C SER A 235 33.72 28.03 7.56
N ASN A 236 33.55 26.73 7.55
CA ASN A 236 33.06 25.97 6.39
C ASN A 236 31.52 25.98 6.30
N ALA A 237 30.80 26.05 7.43
CA ALA A 237 29.34 26.00 7.49
C ALA A 237 28.67 27.39 7.51
N GLN A 238 29.38 28.44 7.94
CA GLN A 238 28.90 29.80 7.94
C GLN A 238 29.99 30.73 7.42
N ILE A 239 29.88 31.13 6.19
CA ILE A 239 30.47 32.37 5.73
C ILE A 239 29.87 33.46 6.59
N ILE A 240 30.61 33.94 7.62
CA ILE A 240 30.14 34.99 8.54
C ILE A 240 30.04 36.27 7.72
N LEU A 241 28.85 36.53 7.22
CA LEU A 241 28.52 37.78 6.55
C LEU A 241 28.21 38.84 7.62
N THR A 242 28.73 40.01 7.42
CA THR A 242 28.31 41.17 8.22
C THR A 242 26.85 41.51 7.92
N PRO A 243 26.12 42.23 8.80
CA PRO A 243 24.75 42.63 8.53
C PRO A 243 24.58 43.38 7.19
N GLN A 244 25.56 44.14 6.79
CA GLN A 244 25.57 44.86 5.51
C GLN A 244 25.77 43.89 4.34
N GLU A 245 26.68 42.92 4.48
CA GLU A 245 26.89 41.90 3.48
C GLU A 245 25.66 41.00 3.26
N ILE A 246 24.88 40.72 4.33
CA ILE A 246 23.61 40.00 4.25
C ILE A 246 22.60 40.74 3.37
N LYS A 247 22.43 42.07 3.63
CA LYS A 247 21.56 42.91 2.81
C LYS A 247 21.97 42.93 1.33
N VAL A 248 23.27 43.08 1.10
CA VAL A 248 23.83 43.05 -0.28
C VAL A 248 23.60 41.68 -0.94
N VAL A 249 23.82 40.56 -0.25
CA VAL A 249 23.55 39.21 -0.77
C VAL A 249 22.08 39.02 -1.16
N THR A 250 21.14 39.46 -0.32
CA THR A 250 19.71 39.39 -0.61
C THR A 250 19.36 40.10 -1.89
N LEU A 251 19.83 41.34 -2.05
CA LEU A 251 19.55 42.13 -3.24
C LEU A 251 20.25 41.62 -4.50
N ILE A 252 21.41 40.96 -4.36
CA ILE A 252 22.08 40.25 -5.48
C ILE A 252 21.26 39.04 -5.92
N LYS A 253 20.67 38.27 -4.97
CA LYS A 253 19.77 37.16 -5.31
C LYS A 253 18.54 37.66 -6.07
N ASP A 254 17.98 38.80 -5.65
CA ASP A 254 16.84 39.45 -6.32
C ASP A 254 17.21 40.06 -7.69
N GLY A 255 18.46 39.91 -8.12
CA GLY A 255 18.93 40.33 -9.44
C GLY A 255 19.28 41.80 -9.56
N LYS A 256 19.40 42.54 -8.46
CA LYS A 256 19.73 43.96 -8.47
C LYS A 256 21.18 44.23 -8.89
N SER A 257 21.36 45.26 -9.69
CA SER A 257 22.66 45.75 -10.10
C SER A 257 23.37 46.50 -8.95
N SER A 258 24.68 46.75 -9.06
CA SER A 258 25.40 47.49 -8.00
C SER A 258 24.89 48.89 -7.80
N LYS A 259 24.42 49.53 -8.87
CA LYS A 259 23.80 50.87 -8.79
C LYS A 259 22.49 50.85 -8.03
N GLU A 260 21.54 49.94 -8.38
CA GLU A 260 20.27 49.79 -7.70
C GLU A 260 20.44 49.40 -6.22
N ILE A 261 21.43 48.54 -5.90
CA ILE A 261 21.77 48.19 -4.52
C ILE A 261 22.27 49.43 -3.75
N GLY A 262 23.06 50.25 -4.38
CA GLY A 262 23.54 51.50 -3.81
C GLY A 262 22.39 52.45 -3.48
N ASP A 263 21.46 52.64 -4.39
CA ASP A 263 20.27 53.47 -4.21
C ASP A 263 19.37 52.91 -3.10
N ILE A 264 19.13 51.58 -3.04
CA ILE A 264 18.28 50.96 -2.01
C ILE A 264 18.91 51.05 -0.62
N LEU A 265 20.21 50.87 -0.48
CA LEU A 265 20.93 50.85 0.79
C LEU A 265 21.49 52.21 1.21
N ASN A 266 21.30 53.23 0.36
CA ASN A 266 21.84 54.58 0.54
C ASN A 266 23.37 54.60 0.73
N ILE A 267 24.09 53.86 -0.11
CA ILE A 267 25.58 53.80 -0.16
C ILE A 267 26.07 53.92 -1.59
N SER A 268 27.33 54.33 -1.72
CA SER A 268 27.92 54.47 -3.08
C SER A 268 28.00 53.13 -3.82
N GLU A 269 27.91 53.15 -5.16
CA GLU A 269 28.12 51.96 -5.99
C GLU A 269 29.50 51.36 -5.76
N THR A 270 30.51 52.17 -5.51
CA THR A 270 31.88 51.73 -5.16
C THR A 270 31.88 50.93 -3.86
N THR A 271 31.09 51.30 -2.87
CA THR A 271 30.94 50.58 -1.61
C THR A 271 30.22 49.22 -1.83
N VAL A 272 29.21 49.20 -2.68
CA VAL A 272 28.54 47.93 -3.08
C VAL A 272 29.51 46.99 -3.77
N ASN A 273 30.32 47.51 -4.69
CA ASN A 273 31.36 46.72 -5.42
C ASN A 273 32.44 46.21 -4.45
N PHE A 274 32.80 46.97 -3.41
CA PHE A 274 33.68 46.50 -2.34
C PHE A 274 33.04 45.32 -1.58
N HIS A 275 31.79 45.43 -1.21
CA HIS A 275 31.06 44.31 -0.56
C HIS A 275 30.98 43.08 -1.50
N ARG A 276 30.69 43.27 -2.77
CA ARG A 276 30.67 42.14 -3.76
C ARG A 276 32.05 41.49 -3.88
N LYS A 277 33.14 42.23 -3.86
CA LYS A 277 34.51 41.70 -3.86
C LYS A 277 34.79 40.90 -2.58
N ASN A 278 34.40 41.41 -1.41
CA ASN A 278 34.54 40.70 -0.13
C ASN A 278 33.71 39.43 -0.09
N LEU A 279 32.47 39.47 -0.57
CA LEU A 279 31.61 38.30 -0.70
C LEU A 279 32.26 37.25 -1.62
N ARG A 280 32.77 37.64 -2.79
CA ARG A 280 33.52 36.70 -3.66
C ARG A 280 34.71 36.08 -2.96
N LYS A 281 35.46 36.84 -2.14
CA LYS A 281 36.55 36.34 -1.31
C LYS A 281 36.07 35.34 -0.27
N LYS A 282 35.01 35.69 0.46
CA LYS A 282 34.40 34.83 1.53
C LYS A 282 33.83 33.54 0.97
N PHE A 283 33.23 33.59 -0.23
CA PHE A 283 32.67 32.41 -0.91
C PHE A 283 33.70 31.60 -1.72
N GLY A 284 35.01 31.96 -1.66
CA GLY A 284 36.05 31.25 -2.38
C GLY A 284 36.02 31.42 -3.91
N LEU A 285 35.33 32.48 -4.39
CA LEU A 285 35.15 32.77 -5.82
C LEU A 285 36.20 33.74 -6.41
N LYS A 286 37.28 34.03 -5.69
CA LYS A 286 38.23 35.09 -6.02
C LYS A 286 38.89 34.95 -7.42
N ASN A 287 39.07 33.71 -7.88
CA ASN A 287 39.71 33.40 -9.16
C ASN A 287 38.81 32.57 -10.11
N ARG A 288 37.52 32.48 -9.87
CA ARG A 288 36.58 31.74 -10.71
C ARG A 288 35.74 32.73 -11.54
N GLN A 289 35.55 32.42 -12.83
CA GLN A 289 34.66 33.18 -13.72
C GLN A 289 33.16 33.03 -13.39
N MET A 290 32.85 32.32 -12.33
CA MET A 290 31.48 32.05 -11.92
C MET A 290 30.76 33.33 -11.45
N ASN A 291 29.54 33.55 -11.95
CA ASN A 291 28.73 34.68 -11.55
C ASN A 291 28.29 34.52 -10.07
N LEU A 292 28.48 35.59 -9.26
CA LEU A 292 28.16 35.58 -7.84
C LEU A 292 26.66 35.28 -7.58
N ARG A 293 25.75 35.83 -8.41
CA ARG A 293 24.32 35.55 -8.30
C ARG A 293 24.00 34.09 -8.53
N SER A 294 24.53 33.48 -9.62
CA SER A 294 24.30 32.06 -9.94
C SER A 294 24.81 31.15 -8.82
N TYR A 295 25.94 31.48 -8.22
CA TYR A 295 26.47 30.74 -7.08
C TYR A 295 25.57 30.85 -5.85
N LEU A 296 25.07 32.05 -5.52
CA LEU A 296 24.20 32.28 -4.41
C LEU A 296 22.82 31.58 -4.57
N MET A 297 22.33 31.46 -5.79
CA MET A 297 21.09 30.73 -6.09
C MET A 297 21.28 29.21 -5.97
N SER A 298 22.45 28.66 -6.34
CA SER A 298 22.74 27.24 -6.20
C SER A 298 22.85 26.77 -4.74
N MET A 299 23.17 27.67 -3.81
CA MET A 299 23.23 27.37 -2.36
C MET A 299 21.86 27.32 -1.66
N THR A 300 20.79 27.75 -2.32
CA THR A 300 19.42 27.79 -1.73
C THR A 300 18.48 26.74 -2.29
N GLY A 301 18.95 25.92 -3.21
CA GLY A 301 18.16 24.87 -3.90
C GLY A 301 18.46 23.44 -3.47
N GLY A 302 18.95 23.25 -2.23
CA GLY A 302 19.17 21.94 -1.63
C GLY A 302 18.29 21.73 -0.40
#